data_7553b6045dffe44a17fca8772c3449af
#
_entry.id   7553b6045dffe44a17fca8772c3449af
#
_cell.length_a   1.000
_cell.length_b   1.000
_cell.length_c   1.000
_cell.angle_alpha   90.00
_cell.angle_beta   90.00
_cell.angle_gamma   90.00
#
_symmetry.space_group_name_H-M   'P 1'
#
loop_
_entity.id
_entity.type
_entity.pdbx_description
1 polymer ?
#
loop_
_entity_poly.entity_id
_entity_poly.type
_entity_poly.pdbx_seq_one_letter_code
_entity_poly.pdbx_strand_id
1 'polypeptide(L)'
;MGKRKLIIDTDCGSDDAVAIAMALHDERYEILMFSTVSGNVRADQACSNLLTTLKICDTYYPPVYRGCNEMLKRDFVGAADTHGDDGMGDLGLVDYSLKPCEGDAVEKILETLRENDAGSIDIITLGPLTNIATAIMRDPQTMRRVGRIVSMAVSARAGGNVTEYAEFNVWQDAEAFKRVIDFGFDDLMFVAWDASLGEAALNEKEIAMIRESCDLGRFCIDSNIGLLMLNRARFHKDMLDMADPAAVCAALCPESIAECDDYHLDVDLSDSERYGYGDSDLDHVSNDGPSAAVRSEEHTSELQSRI
;
A
#
# COMPACT_ATOMS: atom_id res chain seq x y z
N MET A 1 5.02 -0.56 27.30
CA MET A 1 5.48 -1.43 26.22
C MET A 1 6.25 -0.55 25.26
N GLY A 2 7.34 -1.02 24.64
CA GLY A 2 8.02 -0.26 23.60
C GLY A 2 7.12 -0.12 22.35
N LYS A 3 7.40 0.87 21.50
CA LYS A 3 6.73 1.01 20.21
C LYS A 3 6.94 -0.23 19.35
N ARG A 4 5.92 -0.63 18.59
CA ARG A 4 6.07 -1.69 17.57
C ARG A 4 6.81 -1.13 16.35
N LYS A 5 7.71 -1.90 15.78
CA LYS A 5 8.58 -1.45 14.69
C LYS A 5 7.95 -1.74 13.33
N LEU A 6 8.06 -0.78 12.41
CA LEU A 6 7.51 -0.87 11.05
C LEU A 6 8.58 -0.63 9.99
N ILE A 7 8.43 -1.33 8.87
CA ILE A 7 8.94 -0.93 7.55
C ILE A 7 7.72 -0.66 6.68
N ILE A 8 7.74 0.43 5.92
CA ILE A 8 6.67 0.72 4.94
C ILE A 8 7.28 0.72 3.55
N ASP A 9 6.73 -0.13 2.68
CA ASP A 9 7.08 -0.24 1.26
C ASP A 9 5.96 0.39 0.43
N THR A 10 6.30 1.36 -0.44
CA THR A 10 5.32 2.25 -1.07
C THR A 10 5.74 2.63 -2.49
N ASP A 11 4.82 2.76 -3.40
CA ASP A 11 5.01 3.36 -4.73
C ASP A 11 4.58 4.83 -4.78
N CYS A 12 4.36 5.40 -3.62
CA CYS A 12 4.04 6.75 -3.20
C CYS A 12 3.29 7.58 -4.24
N GLY A 13 2.08 7.15 -4.52
CA GLY A 13 1.04 7.95 -5.13
C GLY A 13 0.35 8.87 -4.11
N SER A 14 -0.75 9.46 -4.50
CA SER A 14 -1.43 10.48 -3.72
C SER A 14 -2.14 9.94 -2.48
N ASP A 15 -2.68 8.73 -2.53
CA ASP A 15 -3.31 8.07 -1.38
C ASP A 15 -2.29 7.40 -0.46
N ASP A 16 -1.16 6.90 -1.00
CA ASP A 16 0.02 6.54 -0.20
C ASP A 16 0.44 7.69 0.73
N ALA A 17 0.46 8.92 0.22
CA ALA A 17 0.84 10.08 1.02
C ALA A 17 -0.07 10.28 2.24
N VAL A 18 -1.37 10.01 2.10
CA VAL A 18 -2.33 10.02 3.22
C VAL A 18 -2.03 8.88 4.21
N ALA A 19 -1.84 7.66 3.70
CA ALA A 19 -1.49 6.48 4.48
C ALA A 19 -0.21 6.70 5.31
N ILE A 20 0.82 7.26 4.68
CA ILE A 20 2.11 7.59 5.31
C ILE A 20 1.92 8.66 6.39
N ALA A 21 1.12 9.71 6.12
CA ALA A 21 0.81 10.73 7.11
C ALA A 21 0.13 10.14 8.36
N MET A 22 -0.82 9.21 8.16
CA MET A 22 -1.47 8.49 9.27
C MET A 22 -0.46 7.67 10.08
N ALA A 23 0.40 6.90 9.42
CA ALA A 23 1.39 6.06 10.07
C ALA A 23 2.44 6.87 10.88
N LEU A 24 2.86 8.04 10.36
CA LEU A 24 3.81 8.93 11.03
C LEU A 24 3.26 9.59 12.29
N HIS A 25 1.94 9.76 12.38
CA HIS A 25 1.27 10.35 13.53
C HIS A 25 0.81 9.32 14.58
N ASP A 26 0.98 8.03 14.31
CA ASP A 26 0.65 6.97 15.28
C ASP A 26 1.79 6.74 16.27
N GLU A 27 1.60 7.20 17.50
CA GLU A 27 2.62 7.10 18.57
C GLU A 27 2.90 5.67 19.04
N ARG A 28 2.06 4.68 18.69
CA ARG A 28 2.22 3.27 19.07
C ARG A 28 3.31 2.57 18.29
N TYR A 29 3.68 3.15 17.13
CA TYR A 29 4.60 2.56 16.18
C TYR A 29 5.85 3.42 15.98
N GLU A 30 6.91 2.78 15.53
CA GLU A 30 8.14 3.41 15.10
C GLU A 30 8.49 2.90 13.69
N ILE A 31 8.43 3.78 12.72
CA ILE A 31 8.85 3.46 11.35
C ILE A 31 10.38 3.50 11.33
N LEU A 32 11.01 2.35 11.07
CA LEU A 32 12.46 2.22 11.01
C LEU A 32 13.03 2.70 9.68
N MET A 33 12.29 2.48 8.60
CA MET A 33 12.65 2.90 7.26
C MET A 33 11.44 2.85 6.33
N PHE A 34 11.59 3.58 5.23
CA PHE A 34 10.74 3.43 4.05
C PHE A 34 11.56 2.83 2.91
N SER A 35 10.92 1.96 2.13
CA SER A 35 11.38 1.54 0.80
C SER A 35 10.41 2.02 -0.26
N THR A 36 10.91 2.41 -1.42
CA THR A 36 10.04 2.73 -2.55
C THR A 36 10.15 1.68 -3.65
N VAL A 37 9.07 1.49 -4.38
CA VAL A 37 8.96 0.57 -5.49
C VAL A 37 8.29 1.30 -6.66
N SER A 38 8.46 0.83 -7.89
CA SER A 38 7.64 1.32 -9.00
C SER A 38 6.26 0.71 -8.97
N GLY A 39 5.25 1.52 -9.24
CA GLY A 39 3.84 1.14 -9.28
C GLY A 39 3.04 2.34 -9.81
N ASN A 40 2.44 3.15 -8.95
CA ASN A 40 1.75 4.39 -9.35
C ASN A 40 2.64 5.29 -10.19
N VAL A 41 3.89 5.45 -9.77
CA VAL A 41 4.98 6.12 -10.47
C VAL A 41 6.25 5.26 -10.40
N ARG A 42 7.32 5.66 -11.09
CA ARG A 42 8.62 4.99 -10.94
C ARG A 42 9.21 5.21 -9.56
N ALA A 43 10.03 4.28 -9.09
CA ALA A 43 10.59 4.28 -7.74
C ALA A 43 11.38 5.56 -7.37
N ASP A 44 12.01 6.23 -8.33
CA ASP A 44 12.69 7.51 -8.12
C ASP A 44 11.70 8.67 -7.92
N GLN A 45 10.59 8.70 -8.66
CA GLN A 45 9.49 9.64 -8.43
C GLN A 45 8.81 9.36 -7.10
N ALA A 46 8.54 8.09 -6.76
CA ALA A 46 8.00 7.67 -5.48
C ALA A 46 8.89 8.14 -4.30
N CYS A 47 10.23 8.10 -4.44
CA CYS A 47 11.13 8.70 -3.46
C CYS A 47 10.90 10.20 -3.28
N SER A 48 10.74 10.95 -4.36
CA SER A 48 10.53 12.41 -4.29
C SER A 48 9.20 12.75 -3.64
N ASN A 49 8.15 12.00 -3.95
CA ASN A 49 6.81 12.12 -3.38
C ASN A 49 6.84 11.83 -1.88
N LEU A 50 7.43 10.70 -1.50
CA LEU A 50 7.56 10.28 -0.10
C LEU A 50 8.36 11.30 0.73
N LEU A 51 9.51 11.76 0.26
CA LEU A 51 10.31 12.76 0.95
C LEU A 51 9.56 14.09 1.11
N THR A 52 8.77 14.48 0.11
CA THR A 52 7.89 15.63 0.18
C THR A 52 6.81 15.45 1.25
N THR A 53 6.18 14.27 1.29
CA THR A 53 5.19 13.90 2.31
C THR A 53 5.78 13.96 3.71
N LEU A 54 6.98 13.39 3.93
CA LEU A 54 7.68 13.46 5.22
C LEU A 54 7.93 14.91 5.64
N LYS A 55 8.36 15.76 4.71
CA LYS A 55 8.60 17.19 4.96
C LYS A 55 7.32 17.93 5.38
N ILE A 56 6.19 17.61 4.74
CA ILE A 56 4.90 18.26 5.04
C ILE A 56 4.32 17.74 6.36
N CYS A 57 4.47 16.46 6.67
CA CYS A 57 4.05 15.88 7.95
C CYS A 57 4.81 16.46 9.14
N ASP A 58 6.08 16.85 8.95
CA ASP A 58 6.97 17.48 9.93
C ASP A 58 6.94 16.81 11.33
N THR A 59 6.99 15.47 11.34
CA THR A 59 7.04 14.67 12.57
C THR A 59 8.47 14.23 12.88
N TYR A 60 8.86 13.06 12.39
CA TYR A 60 10.22 12.56 12.39
C TYR A 60 10.55 12.03 10.99
N TYR A 61 11.84 11.84 10.69
CA TYR A 61 12.33 11.55 9.35
C TYR A 61 13.01 10.18 9.28
N PRO A 62 12.23 9.10 9.16
CA PRO A 62 12.82 7.78 8.89
C PRO A 62 13.60 7.79 7.58
N PRO A 63 14.69 7.00 7.47
CA PRO A 63 15.45 6.90 6.24
C PRO A 63 14.58 6.35 5.09
N VAL A 64 14.73 6.93 3.91
CA VAL A 64 14.06 6.53 2.67
C VAL A 64 15.08 5.92 1.74
N TYR A 65 14.83 4.71 1.25
CA TYR A 65 15.68 4.01 0.29
C TYR A 65 14.93 3.69 -0.99
N ARG A 66 15.58 3.89 -2.11
CA ARG A 66 15.02 3.53 -3.41
C ARG A 66 15.17 2.02 -3.64
N GLY A 67 14.07 1.36 -3.97
CA GLY A 67 14.02 -0.06 -4.32
C GLY A 67 13.88 -0.34 -5.80
N CYS A 68 13.15 -1.39 -6.13
CA CYS A 68 13.02 -1.91 -7.48
C CYS A 68 12.34 -0.89 -8.41
N ASN A 69 13.02 -0.60 -9.51
CA ASN A 69 12.50 0.29 -10.54
C ASN A 69 11.80 -0.49 -11.68
N GLU A 70 12.11 -1.76 -11.82
CA GLU A 70 11.52 -2.67 -12.81
C GLU A 70 10.80 -3.81 -12.08
N MET A 71 9.65 -4.23 -12.60
CA MET A 71 8.90 -5.41 -12.19
C MET A 71 9.68 -6.69 -12.51
N LEU A 72 9.30 -7.82 -11.91
CA LEU A 72 9.99 -9.08 -12.17
C LEU A 72 9.91 -9.52 -13.63
N LYS A 73 8.82 -9.19 -14.31
CA LYS A 73 8.62 -9.63 -15.70
C LYS A 73 7.97 -8.58 -16.59
N ARG A 74 6.97 -7.89 -16.09
CA ARG A 74 6.16 -6.95 -16.86
C ARG A 74 6.87 -5.62 -17.04
N ASP A 75 6.58 -4.90 -18.13
CA ASP A 75 6.98 -3.51 -18.29
C ASP A 75 6.18 -2.62 -17.33
N PHE A 76 6.81 -1.56 -16.86
CA PHE A 76 6.17 -0.57 -16.00
C PHE A 76 5.01 0.12 -16.71
N VAL A 77 3.88 0.21 -16.00
CA VAL A 77 2.70 0.99 -16.41
C VAL A 77 2.26 1.84 -15.21
N GLY A 78 2.45 3.14 -15.28
CA GLY A 78 2.05 4.05 -14.20
C GLY A 78 0.53 4.26 -14.12
N ALA A 79 0.09 4.88 -13.03
CA ALA A 79 -1.32 5.18 -12.74
C ALA A 79 -1.63 6.69 -12.90
N ALA A 80 -1.11 7.33 -13.96
CA ALA A 80 -1.26 8.76 -14.19
C ALA A 80 -2.73 9.23 -14.28
N ASP A 81 -3.62 8.39 -14.78
CA ASP A 81 -5.06 8.70 -14.85
C ASP A 81 -5.70 8.89 -13.46
N THR A 82 -5.10 8.31 -12.42
CA THR A 82 -5.60 8.36 -11.04
C THR A 82 -4.81 9.37 -10.21
N HIS A 83 -3.47 9.34 -10.30
CA HIS A 83 -2.60 10.10 -9.40
C HIS A 83 -1.91 11.30 -10.06
N GLY A 84 -2.08 11.50 -11.39
CA GLY A 84 -1.31 12.47 -12.17
C GLY A 84 0.04 11.91 -12.62
N ASP A 85 0.72 12.62 -13.52
CA ASP A 85 2.03 12.22 -14.06
C ASP A 85 3.11 12.23 -12.98
N ASP A 86 3.00 13.14 -12.00
CA ASP A 86 3.92 13.23 -10.87
C ASP A 86 3.51 12.33 -9.68
N GLY A 87 2.35 11.67 -9.75
CA GLY A 87 1.80 10.86 -8.68
C GLY A 87 1.18 11.64 -7.53
N MET A 88 1.13 13.00 -7.62
CA MET A 88 0.64 13.90 -6.58
C MET A 88 -0.36 14.94 -7.13
N GLY A 89 -1.11 14.56 -8.19
CA GLY A 89 -2.17 15.36 -8.78
C GLY A 89 -1.70 16.46 -9.72
N ASP A 90 -0.43 16.49 -10.13
CA ASP A 90 0.18 17.46 -11.05
C ASP A 90 0.05 18.92 -10.59
N LEU A 91 -0.01 19.15 -9.29
CA LEU A 91 -0.17 20.48 -8.69
C LEU A 91 1.15 21.15 -8.34
N GLY A 92 2.28 20.55 -8.73
CA GLY A 92 3.61 21.08 -8.42
C GLY A 92 3.96 21.02 -6.93
N LEU A 93 3.43 20.03 -6.22
CA LEU A 93 3.63 19.85 -4.78
C LEU A 93 4.99 19.24 -4.45
N VAL A 94 5.58 18.51 -5.41
CA VAL A 94 6.77 17.69 -5.17
C VAL A 94 8.04 18.52 -5.08
N ASP A 95 8.81 18.32 -4.00
CA ASP A 95 10.12 18.94 -3.80
C ASP A 95 11.26 18.03 -4.31
N TYR A 96 11.63 18.21 -5.55
CA TYR A 96 12.70 17.44 -6.20
C TYR A 96 14.12 17.73 -5.67
N SER A 97 14.29 18.68 -4.76
CA SER A 97 15.58 18.96 -4.11
C SER A 97 15.94 17.94 -3.04
N LEU A 98 14.94 17.26 -2.47
CA LEU A 98 15.11 16.22 -1.46
C LEU A 98 15.71 14.95 -2.09
N LYS A 99 16.55 14.25 -1.34
CA LYS A 99 17.24 13.05 -1.84
C LYS A 99 17.08 11.88 -0.87
N PRO A 100 16.81 10.66 -1.37
CA PRO A 100 16.78 9.46 -0.55
C PRO A 100 18.18 9.16 0.00
N CYS A 101 18.24 8.29 1.00
CA CYS A 101 19.48 7.71 1.51
C CYS A 101 20.16 6.85 0.43
N GLU A 102 21.48 6.75 0.48
CA GLU A 102 22.23 5.86 -0.38
C GLU A 102 22.01 4.40 0.04
N GLY A 103 21.89 3.51 -0.94
CA GLY A 103 21.74 2.07 -0.74
C GLY A 103 20.56 1.49 -1.51
N ASP A 104 20.55 0.17 -1.61
CA ASP A 104 19.47 -0.61 -2.22
C ASP A 104 18.42 -0.91 -1.14
N ALA A 105 17.15 -0.54 -1.37
CA ALA A 105 16.10 -0.70 -0.37
C ALA A 105 15.89 -2.17 0.03
N VAL A 106 16.00 -3.09 -0.91
CA VAL A 106 15.83 -4.53 -0.63
C VAL A 106 16.92 -5.02 0.33
N GLU A 107 18.17 -4.59 0.12
CA GLU A 107 19.24 -4.95 1.06
C GLU A 107 19.02 -4.29 2.42
N LYS A 108 18.52 -3.05 2.45
CA LYS A 108 18.20 -2.36 3.72
C LYS A 108 17.07 -3.01 4.48
N ILE A 109 16.04 -3.52 3.81
CA ILE A 109 15.01 -4.36 4.44
C ILE A 109 15.66 -5.57 5.11
N LEU A 110 16.51 -6.31 4.38
CA LEU A 110 17.19 -7.50 4.90
C LEU A 110 18.15 -7.16 6.05
N GLU A 111 18.94 -6.09 5.95
CA GLU A 111 19.80 -5.60 7.03
C GLU A 111 18.99 -5.28 8.29
N THR A 112 17.89 -4.50 8.14
CA THR A 112 17.02 -4.10 9.25
C THR A 112 16.42 -5.32 9.94
N LEU A 113 15.98 -6.33 9.19
CA LEU A 113 15.47 -7.57 9.76
C LEU A 113 16.53 -8.39 10.49
N ARG A 114 17.79 -8.40 10.00
CA ARG A 114 18.91 -9.11 10.66
C ARG A 114 19.32 -8.45 11.99
N GLU A 115 19.27 -7.14 12.05
CA GLU A 115 19.69 -6.33 13.20
C GLU A 115 18.67 -6.29 14.35
N ASN A 116 17.45 -6.75 14.13
CA ASN A 116 16.38 -6.77 15.11
C ASN A 116 15.95 -8.19 15.46
N ASP A 117 15.25 -8.36 16.57
CA ASP A 117 14.73 -9.67 16.99
C ASP A 117 13.71 -10.20 15.96
N ALA A 118 13.73 -11.51 15.74
CA ALA A 118 12.76 -12.14 14.84
C ALA A 118 11.33 -11.91 15.36
N GLY A 119 10.41 -11.59 14.44
CA GLY A 119 9.02 -11.28 14.76
C GLY A 119 8.77 -9.90 15.35
N SER A 120 9.84 -9.05 15.49
CA SER A 120 9.69 -7.73 16.12
C SER A 120 9.36 -6.60 15.13
N ILE A 121 9.46 -6.84 13.83
CA ILE A 121 9.22 -5.86 12.77
C ILE A 121 8.05 -6.31 11.93
N ASP A 122 7.07 -5.43 11.75
CA ASP A 122 6.01 -5.58 10.77
C ASP A 122 6.36 -4.83 9.48
N ILE A 123 5.84 -5.30 8.36
CA ILE A 123 5.96 -4.64 7.06
C ILE A 123 4.56 -4.28 6.57
N ILE A 124 4.36 -3.04 6.17
CA ILE A 124 3.19 -2.59 5.44
C ILE A 124 3.63 -2.37 3.99
N THR A 125 2.91 -2.93 3.03
CA THR A 125 3.15 -2.70 1.61
C THR A 125 1.94 -2.04 0.97
N LEU A 126 2.16 -0.90 0.32
CA LEU A 126 1.13 -0.09 -0.32
C LEU A 126 1.18 -0.21 -1.86
N GLY A 127 2.34 -0.56 -2.41
CA GLY A 127 2.57 -0.78 -3.85
C GLY A 127 2.77 -2.25 -4.23
N PRO A 128 3.17 -2.51 -5.49
CA PRO A 128 3.50 -3.84 -5.99
C PRO A 128 4.56 -4.54 -5.14
N LEU A 129 4.43 -5.85 -4.95
CA LEU A 129 5.26 -6.63 -4.03
C LEU A 129 6.69 -6.94 -4.54
N THR A 130 7.19 -6.20 -5.53
CA THR A 130 8.47 -6.44 -6.20
C THR A 130 9.66 -6.40 -5.23
N ASN A 131 9.70 -5.44 -4.29
CA ASN A 131 10.76 -5.37 -3.28
C ASN A 131 10.73 -6.58 -2.34
N ILE A 132 9.55 -6.98 -1.87
CA ILE A 132 9.37 -8.11 -0.95
C ILE A 132 9.73 -9.43 -1.65
N ALA A 133 9.27 -9.63 -2.88
CA ALA A 133 9.62 -10.79 -3.69
C ALA A 133 11.13 -10.86 -3.96
N THR A 134 11.76 -9.73 -4.26
CA THR A 134 13.21 -9.64 -4.47
C THR A 134 13.98 -9.93 -3.19
N ALA A 135 13.50 -9.46 -2.02
CA ALA A 135 14.08 -9.80 -0.73
C ALA A 135 14.00 -11.31 -0.42
N ILE A 136 12.84 -11.93 -0.72
CA ILE A 136 12.69 -13.39 -0.60
C ILE A 136 13.68 -14.13 -1.50
N MET A 137 13.86 -13.69 -2.75
CA MET A 137 14.81 -14.31 -3.68
C MET A 137 16.27 -14.16 -3.23
N ARG A 138 16.63 -13.04 -2.60
CA ARG A 138 18.00 -12.79 -2.12
C ARG A 138 18.31 -13.54 -0.84
N ASP A 139 17.43 -13.49 0.16
CA ASP A 139 17.63 -14.12 1.47
C ASP A 139 16.30 -14.56 2.11
N PRO A 140 15.78 -15.74 1.72
CA PRO A 140 14.54 -16.26 2.25
C PRO A 140 14.59 -16.53 3.76
N GLN A 141 15.79 -16.82 4.31
CA GLN A 141 15.94 -17.08 5.74
C GLN A 141 15.73 -15.79 6.56
N THR A 142 16.26 -14.68 6.09
CA THR A 142 16.04 -13.38 6.73
C THR A 142 14.58 -12.96 6.61
N MET A 143 13.92 -13.20 5.49
CA MET A 143 12.50 -12.86 5.32
C MET A 143 11.56 -13.64 6.26
N ARG A 144 11.93 -14.84 6.72
CA ARG A 144 11.21 -15.57 7.79
C ARG A 144 11.24 -14.88 9.15
N ARG A 145 12.04 -13.81 9.30
CA ARG A 145 12.12 -13.03 10.56
C ARG A 145 11.08 -11.93 10.65
N VAL A 146 10.34 -11.65 9.58
CA VAL A 146 9.24 -10.69 9.58
C VAL A 146 8.18 -11.13 10.59
N GLY A 147 7.65 -10.18 11.36
CA GLY A 147 6.59 -10.44 12.32
C GLY A 147 5.24 -10.62 11.63
N ARG A 148 4.86 -9.63 10.82
CA ARG A 148 3.61 -9.58 10.09
C ARG A 148 3.78 -8.77 8.80
N ILE A 149 3.06 -9.15 7.76
CA ILE A 149 2.91 -8.33 6.55
C ILE A 149 1.44 -7.95 6.40
N VAL A 150 1.19 -6.66 6.20
CA VAL A 150 -0.11 -6.13 5.79
C VAL A 150 0.08 -5.46 4.43
N SER A 151 -0.63 -5.94 3.43
CA SER A 151 -0.46 -5.49 2.04
C SER A 151 -1.77 -4.95 1.49
N MET A 152 -1.75 -3.72 0.98
CA MET A 152 -2.81 -3.27 0.08
C MET A 152 -2.63 -4.00 -1.24
N ALA A 153 -3.52 -4.92 -1.54
CA ALA A 153 -3.52 -5.71 -2.77
C ALA A 153 -4.83 -6.46 -2.92
N VAL A 154 -5.07 -6.99 -4.09
CA VAL A 154 -6.19 -7.82 -4.48
C VAL A 154 -7.54 -7.10 -4.55
N SER A 155 -8.49 -7.75 -5.16
CA SER A 155 -9.91 -7.42 -5.08
C SER A 155 -10.65 -8.65 -4.58
N ALA A 156 -11.56 -8.47 -3.63
CA ALA A 156 -12.33 -9.57 -3.06
C ALA A 156 -13.66 -9.79 -3.81
N ARG A 157 -14.50 -8.75 -3.90
CA ARG A 157 -15.87 -8.86 -4.47
C ARG A 157 -16.19 -7.78 -5.51
N ALA A 158 -15.46 -6.68 -5.52
CA ALA A 158 -15.80 -5.53 -6.37
C ALA A 158 -15.37 -5.69 -7.83
N GLY A 159 -14.58 -6.72 -8.16
CA GLY A 159 -13.88 -6.81 -9.44
C GLY A 159 -12.62 -5.96 -9.44
N GLY A 160 -11.86 -5.96 -10.53
CA GLY A 160 -10.61 -5.20 -10.59
C GLY A 160 -10.80 -3.70 -10.71
N ASN A 161 -9.76 -2.95 -10.38
CA ASN A 161 -9.73 -1.49 -10.53
C ASN A 161 -8.91 -1.04 -11.75
N VAL A 162 -8.00 -1.89 -12.27
CA VAL A 162 -7.19 -1.62 -13.48
C VAL A 162 -7.70 -2.38 -14.70
N THR A 163 -8.16 -3.60 -14.52
CA THR A 163 -8.93 -4.39 -15.50
C THR A 163 -10.23 -4.83 -14.87
N GLU A 164 -11.10 -5.52 -15.62
CA GLU A 164 -12.31 -6.09 -15.04
C GLU A 164 -12.01 -7.11 -13.93
N TYR A 165 -10.82 -7.72 -13.95
CA TYR A 165 -10.45 -8.84 -13.09
C TYR A 165 -9.41 -8.49 -12.05
N ALA A 166 -8.45 -7.61 -12.37
CA ALA A 166 -7.26 -7.43 -11.58
C ALA A 166 -7.21 -6.09 -10.83
N GLU A 167 -6.74 -6.16 -9.58
CA GLU A 167 -6.32 -5.01 -8.79
C GLU A 167 -4.93 -4.55 -9.24
N PHE A 168 -4.67 -3.24 -9.18
CA PHE A 168 -3.52 -2.60 -9.78
C PHE A 168 -2.17 -3.13 -9.27
N ASN A 169 -1.97 -3.25 -7.95
CA ASN A 169 -0.70 -3.69 -7.37
C ASN A 169 -0.35 -5.13 -7.79
N VAL A 170 -1.37 -6.01 -7.81
CA VAL A 170 -1.21 -7.38 -8.29
C VAL A 170 -0.97 -7.40 -9.79
N TRP A 171 -1.76 -6.65 -10.57
CA TRP A 171 -1.62 -6.58 -12.01
C TRP A 171 -0.27 -6.02 -12.47
N GLN A 172 0.29 -5.08 -11.70
CA GLN A 172 1.56 -4.45 -12.04
C GLN A 172 2.73 -5.43 -11.91
N ASP A 173 2.74 -6.33 -10.91
CA ASP A 173 3.74 -7.39 -10.76
C ASP A 173 3.15 -8.68 -10.17
N ALA A 174 2.37 -9.40 -11.00
CA ALA A 174 1.73 -10.64 -10.59
C ALA A 174 2.73 -11.75 -10.25
N GLU A 175 3.91 -11.75 -10.85
CA GLU A 175 4.98 -12.69 -10.53
C GLU A 175 5.56 -12.41 -9.13
N ALA A 176 5.69 -11.16 -8.73
CA ALA A 176 6.09 -10.79 -7.38
C ALA A 176 5.01 -11.19 -6.36
N PHE A 177 3.74 -10.91 -6.66
CA PHE A 177 2.61 -11.34 -5.84
C PHE A 177 2.62 -12.86 -5.65
N LYS A 178 2.71 -13.63 -6.74
CA LYS A 178 2.80 -15.10 -6.71
C LYS A 178 3.96 -15.58 -5.82
N ARG A 179 5.12 -14.94 -5.94
CA ARG A 179 6.29 -15.26 -5.13
C ARG A 179 6.04 -15.08 -3.64
N VAL A 180 5.33 -14.02 -3.27
CA VAL A 180 5.05 -13.69 -1.86
C VAL A 180 4.02 -14.66 -1.26
N ILE A 181 2.94 -14.96 -1.97
CA ILE A 181 1.94 -15.94 -1.49
C ILE A 181 2.52 -17.33 -1.40
N ASP A 182 3.31 -17.78 -2.38
CA ASP A 182 3.96 -19.11 -2.38
C ASP A 182 5.04 -19.24 -1.29
N PHE A 183 5.65 -18.12 -0.88
CA PHE A 183 6.60 -18.16 0.23
C PHE A 183 5.92 -18.55 1.54
N GLY A 184 4.67 -18.16 1.75
CA GLY A 184 3.87 -18.53 2.92
C GLY A 184 4.44 -17.94 4.20
N PHE A 185 4.25 -16.63 4.41
CA PHE A 185 4.51 -15.99 5.70
C PHE A 185 3.54 -16.50 6.75
N ASP A 186 3.96 -16.55 8.02
CA ASP A 186 3.12 -17.02 9.12
C ASP A 186 1.95 -16.06 9.42
N ASP A 187 2.15 -14.75 9.19
CA ASP A 187 1.13 -13.70 9.33
C ASP A 187 1.19 -12.76 8.12
N LEU A 188 0.40 -13.07 7.10
CA LEU A 188 0.25 -12.31 5.86
C LEU A 188 -1.22 -11.94 5.69
N MET A 189 -1.50 -10.64 5.68
CA MET A 189 -2.83 -10.10 5.49
C MET A 189 -2.87 -9.23 4.24
N PHE A 190 -3.85 -9.47 3.39
CA PHE A 190 -4.20 -8.56 2.31
C PHE A 190 -5.42 -7.73 2.69
N VAL A 191 -5.33 -6.43 2.45
CA VAL A 191 -6.45 -5.49 2.53
C VAL A 191 -6.87 -5.22 1.10
N ALA A 192 -8.01 -5.78 0.71
CA ALA A 192 -8.52 -5.63 -0.63
C ALA A 192 -8.91 -4.17 -0.90
N TRP A 193 -8.79 -3.71 -2.16
CA TRP A 193 -9.22 -2.36 -2.51
C TRP A 193 -10.71 -2.12 -2.24
N ASP A 194 -11.51 -3.18 -2.21
CA ASP A 194 -12.92 -3.15 -1.77
C ASP A 194 -13.09 -2.47 -0.41
N ALA A 195 -12.09 -2.60 0.49
CA ALA A 195 -12.13 -2.01 1.84
C ALA A 195 -12.17 -0.48 1.83
N SER A 196 -11.80 0.16 0.72
CA SER A 196 -11.89 1.62 0.55
C SER A 196 -13.22 2.10 -0.01
N LEU A 197 -14.08 1.19 -0.43
CA LEU A 197 -15.34 1.50 -1.11
C LEU A 197 -16.50 1.73 -0.11
N GLY A 198 -17.62 2.19 -0.64
CA GLY A 198 -18.87 2.32 0.12
C GLY A 198 -18.78 3.34 1.25
N GLU A 199 -18.97 2.87 2.49
CA GLU A 199 -18.96 3.73 3.68
C GLU A 199 -17.54 4.14 4.11
N ALA A 200 -16.50 3.44 3.65
CA ALA A 200 -15.11 3.80 3.88
C ALA A 200 -14.64 4.99 3.04
N ALA A 201 -15.27 5.21 1.89
CA ALA A 201 -14.94 6.35 1.03
C ALA A 201 -15.38 7.66 1.68
N LEU A 202 -14.46 8.65 1.67
CA LEU A 202 -14.78 10.00 2.16
C LEU A 202 -15.83 10.66 1.27
N ASN A 203 -16.87 11.19 1.88
CA ASN A 203 -17.88 11.97 1.19
C ASN A 203 -17.51 13.46 1.07
N GLU A 204 -18.26 14.23 0.28
CA GLU A 204 -18.00 15.66 0.03
C GLU A 204 -17.81 16.49 1.31
N LYS A 205 -18.56 16.21 2.38
CA LYS A 205 -18.46 16.96 3.64
C LYS A 205 -17.16 16.63 4.38
N GLU A 206 -16.79 15.37 4.40
CA GLU A 206 -15.55 14.89 5.03
C GLU A 206 -14.32 15.41 4.28
N ILE A 207 -14.36 15.35 2.94
CA ILE A 207 -13.33 15.93 2.07
C ILE A 207 -13.15 17.42 2.40
N ALA A 208 -14.23 18.20 2.45
CA ALA A 208 -14.17 19.62 2.76
C ALA A 208 -13.64 19.86 4.19
N MET A 209 -14.12 19.09 5.18
CA MET A 209 -13.68 19.19 6.57
C MET A 209 -12.17 18.93 6.73
N ILE A 210 -11.66 17.86 6.12
CA ILE A 210 -10.25 17.51 6.18
C ILE A 210 -9.41 18.59 5.48
N ARG A 211 -9.81 18.98 4.27
CA ARG A 211 -9.11 19.98 3.46
C ARG A 211 -8.99 21.34 4.17
N GLU A 212 -9.98 21.73 4.96
CA GLU A 212 -10.03 23.02 5.68
C GLU A 212 -9.39 22.96 7.08
N SER A 213 -9.08 21.74 7.59
CA SER A 213 -8.60 21.56 8.95
C SER A 213 -7.20 22.12 9.21
N CYS A 214 -6.26 21.87 8.32
CA CYS A 214 -4.86 22.29 8.43
C CYS A 214 -4.13 22.16 7.07
N ASP A 215 -2.87 22.58 7.00
CA ASP A 215 -2.07 22.48 5.78
C ASP A 215 -1.79 21.03 5.37
N LEU A 216 -1.62 20.12 6.32
CA LEU A 216 -1.50 18.70 6.05
C LEU A 216 -2.80 18.12 5.46
N GLY A 217 -3.94 18.44 6.07
CA GLY A 217 -5.26 18.02 5.56
C GLY A 217 -5.52 18.54 4.16
N ARG A 218 -5.14 19.79 3.88
CA ARG A 218 -5.20 20.35 2.52
C ARG A 218 -4.31 19.58 1.55
N PHE A 219 -3.07 19.28 1.92
CA PHE A 219 -2.16 18.49 1.10
C PHE A 219 -2.73 17.10 0.80
N CYS A 220 -3.24 16.40 1.81
CA CYS A 220 -3.83 15.07 1.66
C CYS A 220 -5.02 15.04 0.67
N ILE A 221 -5.84 16.09 0.67
CA ILE A 221 -6.98 16.16 -0.25
C ILE A 221 -6.55 16.66 -1.64
N ASP A 222 -5.75 17.72 -1.70
CA ASP A 222 -5.38 18.33 -2.98
C ASP A 222 -4.50 17.39 -3.83
N SER A 223 -3.61 16.61 -3.23
CA SER A 223 -2.82 15.59 -3.95
C SER A 223 -3.71 14.52 -4.62
N ASN A 224 -4.87 14.24 -4.05
CA ASN A 224 -5.84 13.26 -4.57
C ASN A 224 -6.87 13.84 -5.56
N ILE A 225 -6.58 14.98 -6.17
CA ILE A 225 -7.50 15.63 -7.12
C ILE A 225 -7.79 14.75 -8.34
N GLY A 226 -6.82 13.98 -8.81
CA GLY A 226 -6.98 13.03 -9.92
C GLY A 226 -8.00 11.95 -9.58
N LEU A 227 -7.86 11.28 -8.44
CA LEU A 227 -8.80 10.28 -7.93
C LEU A 227 -10.20 10.90 -7.73
N LEU A 228 -10.28 12.10 -7.16
CA LEU A 228 -11.56 12.80 -6.98
C LEU A 228 -12.26 13.06 -8.31
N MET A 229 -11.52 13.50 -9.33
CA MET A 229 -12.09 13.73 -10.68
C MET A 229 -12.51 12.43 -11.34
N LEU A 230 -11.73 11.36 -11.21
CA LEU A 230 -12.05 10.02 -11.70
C LEU A 230 -13.35 9.51 -11.07
N ASN A 231 -13.49 9.61 -9.76
CA ASN A 231 -14.68 9.19 -9.04
C ASN A 231 -15.91 10.04 -9.36
N ARG A 232 -15.73 11.35 -9.54
CA ARG A 232 -16.80 12.22 -10.02
C ARG A 232 -17.29 11.80 -11.41
N ALA A 233 -16.39 11.44 -12.32
CA ALA A 233 -16.74 10.95 -13.64
C ALA A 233 -17.43 9.58 -13.60
N ARG A 234 -16.95 8.66 -12.75
CA ARG A 234 -17.44 7.28 -12.64
C ARG A 234 -18.75 7.17 -11.86
N PHE A 235 -18.86 7.85 -10.73
CA PHE A 235 -19.98 7.72 -9.79
C PHE A 235 -20.90 8.93 -9.71
N HIS A 236 -20.58 10.02 -10.43
CA HIS A 236 -21.30 11.31 -10.39
C HIS A 236 -21.39 11.89 -8.96
N LYS A 237 -20.37 11.64 -8.12
CA LYS A 237 -20.27 12.09 -6.74
C LYS A 237 -18.85 12.50 -6.42
N ASP A 238 -18.71 13.47 -5.52
CA ASP A 238 -17.44 13.79 -4.90
C ASP A 238 -17.21 12.81 -3.76
N MET A 239 -16.28 11.88 -3.97
CA MET A 239 -15.86 10.88 -3.01
C MET A 239 -14.40 10.51 -3.24
N LEU A 240 -13.72 10.08 -2.18
CA LEU A 240 -12.36 9.54 -2.24
C LEU A 240 -12.35 8.16 -1.58
N ASP A 241 -12.09 7.14 -2.38
CA ASP A 241 -11.93 5.74 -2.01
C ASP A 241 -10.44 5.40 -1.98
N MET A 242 -9.75 5.85 -0.93
CA MET A 242 -8.31 5.70 -0.78
C MET A 242 -7.96 4.34 -0.16
N ALA A 243 -7.39 3.44 -0.95
CA ALA A 243 -7.13 2.07 -0.54
C ALA A 243 -5.96 1.95 0.46
N ASP A 244 -4.90 2.72 0.29
CA ASP A 244 -3.72 2.67 1.15
C ASP A 244 -4.00 3.14 2.58
N PRO A 245 -4.75 4.25 2.80
CA PRO A 245 -5.21 4.60 4.14
C PRO A 245 -6.01 3.49 4.83
N ALA A 246 -6.85 2.75 4.10
CA ALA A 246 -7.57 1.60 4.65
C ALA A 246 -6.60 0.49 5.09
N ALA A 247 -5.60 0.17 4.27
CA ALA A 247 -4.58 -0.82 4.62
C ALA A 247 -3.75 -0.42 5.85
N VAL A 248 -3.33 0.85 5.93
CA VAL A 248 -2.62 1.37 7.11
C VAL A 248 -3.53 1.35 8.34
N CYS A 249 -4.80 1.72 8.21
CA CYS A 249 -5.76 1.64 9.31
C CYS A 249 -5.90 0.19 9.82
N ALA A 250 -6.08 -0.78 8.93
CA ALA A 250 -6.17 -2.20 9.30
C ALA A 250 -4.88 -2.71 9.98
N ALA A 251 -3.71 -2.23 9.55
CA ALA A 251 -2.44 -2.59 10.14
C ALA A 251 -2.25 -2.03 11.56
N LEU A 252 -2.56 -0.74 11.75
CA LEU A 252 -2.31 -0.02 12.99
C LEU A 252 -3.45 -0.16 14.00
N CYS A 253 -4.67 -0.40 13.54
CA CYS A 253 -5.89 -0.48 14.33
C CYS A 253 -6.67 -1.76 14.00
N PRO A 254 -6.17 -2.95 14.37
CA PRO A 254 -6.85 -4.22 14.05
C PRO A 254 -8.29 -4.28 14.56
N GLU A 255 -8.61 -3.48 15.56
CA GLU A 255 -9.98 -3.32 16.09
C GLU A 255 -10.96 -2.65 15.12
N SER A 256 -10.46 -2.00 14.05
CA SER A 256 -11.29 -1.40 13.00
C SER A 256 -11.74 -2.40 11.94
N ILE A 257 -11.19 -3.61 11.97
CA ILE A 257 -11.49 -4.64 10.97
C ILE A 257 -12.82 -5.30 11.32
N ALA A 258 -13.82 -5.12 10.45
CA ALA A 258 -15.14 -5.67 10.62
C ALA A 258 -15.23 -7.15 10.20
N GLU A 259 -14.58 -7.51 9.09
CA GLU A 259 -14.58 -8.87 8.55
C GLU A 259 -13.16 -9.27 8.14
N CYS A 260 -12.77 -10.49 8.45
CA CYS A 260 -11.48 -11.05 8.07
C CYS A 260 -11.58 -12.56 8.01
N ASP A 261 -11.34 -13.10 6.83
CA ASP A 261 -11.40 -14.53 6.57
C ASP A 261 -10.10 -15.04 5.96
N ASP A 262 -9.84 -16.32 6.15
CA ASP A 262 -8.71 -17.00 5.53
C ASP A 262 -9.15 -17.59 4.19
N TYR A 263 -8.43 -17.25 3.13
CA TYR A 263 -8.67 -17.77 1.79
C TYR A 263 -7.40 -18.40 1.23
N HIS A 264 -7.59 -19.39 0.37
CA HIS A 264 -6.53 -19.80 -0.53
C HIS A 264 -6.46 -18.80 -1.68
N LEU A 265 -5.28 -18.23 -1.89
CA LEU A 265 -5.04 -17.29 -2.98
C LEU A 265 -4.12 -17.89 -4.03
N ASP A 266 -4.49 -17.73 -5.27
CA ASP A 266 -3.62 -17.92 -6.42
C ASP A 266 -3.71 -16.69 -7.34
N VAL A 267 -2.87 -16.60 -8.37
CA VAL A 267 -2.88 -15.49 -9.31
C VAL A 267 -2.68 -15.99 -10.72
N ASP A 268 -3.49 -15.47 -11.64
CA ASP A 268 -3.38 -15.78 -13.05
C ASP A 268 -2.16 -15.06 -13.68
N LEU A 269 -1.18 -15.85 -14.09
CA LEU A 269 0.04 -15.40 -14.77
C LEU A 269 -0.04 -15.61 -16.29
N SER A 270 -1.18 -16.01 -16.83
CA SER A 270 -1.36 -16.19 -18.26
C SER A 270 -1.33 -14.84 -19.00
N ASP A 271 -0.83 -14.86 -20.23
CA ASP A 271 -0.88 -13.67 -21.11
C ASP A 271 -2.32 -13.50 -21.66
N SER A 272 -3.22 -13.08 -20.78
CA SER A 272 -4.66 -12.93 -21.05
C SER A 272 -5.22 -11.69 -20.35
N GLU A 273 -6.48 -11.36 -20.58
CA GLU A 273 -7.21 -10.30 -19.89
C GLU A 273 -7.30 -10.53 -18.36
N ARG A 274 -7.06 -11.77 -17.92
CA ARG A 274 -7.07 -12.17 -16.50
C ARG A 274 -5.72 -12.07 -15.82
N TYR A 275 -4.66 -11.63 -16.51
CA TYR A 275 -3.36 -11.49 -15.89
C TYR A 275 -3.45 -10.60 -14.62
N GLY A 276 -2.89 -11.12 -13.52
CA GLY A 276 -2.96 -10.45 -12.22
C GLY A 276 -4.30 -10.61 -11.49
N TYR A 277 -5.23 -11.42 -12.02
CA TYR A 277 -6.43 -11.79 -11.29
C TYR A 277 -6.03 -12.65 -10.08
N GLY A 278 -6.24 -12.10 -8.89
CA GLY A 278 -6.14 -12.87 -7.65
C GLY A 278 -7.38 -13.74 -7.52
N ASP A 279 -7.22 -15.02 -7.83
CA ASP A 279 -8.30 -15.99 -7.66
C ASP A 279 -8.37 -16.38 -6.18
N SER A 280 -9.31 -15.76 -5.46
CA SER A 280 -9.70 -16.24 -4.15
C SER A 280 -10.85 -17.22 -4.36
N ASP A 281 -10.63 -18.51 -4.09
CA ASP A 281 -11.73 -19.47 -4.04
C ASP A 281 -12.60 -19.15 -2.81
N LEU A 282 -13.50 -18.17 -2.99
CA LEU A 282 -14.44 -17.73 -1.95
C LEU A 282 -15.40 -18.86 -1.52
N ASP A 283 -15.49 -19.94 -2.32
CA ASP A 283 -16.40 -21.06 -2.08
C ASP A 283 -15.72 -22.27 -1.41
N HIS A 284 -14.38 -22.33 -1.39
CA HIS A 284 -13.65 -23.48 -0.86
C HIS A 284 -12.45 -23.09 0.03
N VAL A 285 -12.67 -23.09 1.33
CA VAL A 285 -11.56 -23.14 2.30
C VAL A 285 -10.96 -24.55 2.26
N SER A 286 -9.92 -24.77 1.45
CA SER A 286 -9.12 -25.97 1.53
C SER A 286 -8.00 -25.80 2.55
N ASN A 287 -7.91 -26.69 3.53
CA ASN A 287 -6.89 -26.67 4.59
C ASN A 287 -5.47 -27.03 4.13
N ASP A 288 -5.19 -27.10 2.83
CA ASP A 288 -3.98 -27.73 2.28
C ASP A 288 -3.05 -26.75 1.50
N GLY A 289 -3.06 -25.46 1.79
CA GLY A 289 -2.16 -24.49 1.14
C GLY A 289 -1.79 -23.31 2.03
N PRO A 290 -0.85 -22.45 1.62
CA PRO A 290 -0.54 -21.23 2.36
C PRO A 290 -1.79 -20.34 2.44
N SER A 291 -2.23 -20.07 3.66
CA SER A 291 -3.40 -19.24 3.94
C SER A 291 -2.98 -17.78 3.95
N ALA A 292 -3.64 -16.94 3.18
CA ALA A 292 -3.56 -15.50 3.31
C ALA A 292 -4.92 -14.97 3.77
N ALA A 293 -4.92 -14.07 4.74
CA ALA A 293 -6.16 -13.43 5.19
C ALA A 293 -6.52 -12.29 4.25
N VAL A 294 -7.67 -12.36 3.60
CA VAL A 294 -8.25 -11.24 2.83
C VAL A 294 -9.28 -10.57 3.73
N ARG A 295 -9.16 -9.27 3.90
CA ARG A 295 -10.07 -8.50 4.77
C ARG A 295 -10.84 -7.51 3.95
N SER A 296 -12.17 -7.54 4.02
CA SER A 296 -13.06 -6.50 3.53
C SER A 296 -13.69 -5.77 4.71
N GLU A 297 -13.69 -4.45 4.70
CA GLU A 297 -14.33 -3.64 5.73
C GLU A 297 -15.71 -3.20 5.25
N GLU A 298 -16.78 -3.62 5.93
CA GLU A 298 -18.13 -3.12 5.66
C GLU A 298 -18.55 -1.93 6.54
N HIS A 299 -17.82 -1.60 7.62
CA HIS A 299 -18.16 -0.49 8.52
C HIS A 299 -16.92 0.20 9.09
N THR A 300 -16.62 1.41 8.63
CA THR A 300 -15.48 2.21 9.14
C THR A 300 -15.86 3.62 9.56
N SER A 301 -16.75 3.74 10.57
CA SER A 301 -16.91 5.01 11.27
C SER A 301 -15.62 5.46 12.00
N GLU A 302 -14.66 4.55 12.23
CA GLU A 302 -13.39 4.84 12.86
C GLU A 302 -12.30 5.32 11.90
N LEU A 303 -12.30 4.89 10.62
CA LEU A 303 -11.39 5.43 9.60
C LEU A 303 -11.56 6.94 9.49
N GLN A 304 -12.80 7.41 9.46
CA GLN A 304 -13.14 8.82 9.36
C GLN A 304 -12.69 9.66 10.56
N SER A 305 -12.52 9.06 11.73
CA SER A 305 -12.08 9.78 12.93
C SER A 305 -10.57 9.94 13.05
N ARG A 306 -9.77 9.28 12.21
CA ARG A 306 -8.30 9.25 12.28
C ARG A 306 -7.59 9.88 11.08
N ILE A 307 -8.33 10.19 9.98
CA ILE A 307 -7.88 11.03 8.88
C ILE A 307 -8.19 12.50 9.24
#